data_9b05f6bceb104505f5f5357d3ca0db23
#
_entry.id   9b05f6bceb104505f5f5357d3ca0db23
#
_cell.length_a   1.000
_cell.length_b   1.000
_cell.length_c   1.000
_cell.angle_alpha   90.00
_cell.angle_beta   90.00
_cell.angle_gamma   90.00
#
_symmetry.space_group_name_H-M   'P 1'
#
loop_
_entity.id
_entity.type
_entity.pdbx_description
1 polymer ?
#
loop_
_entity_poly.entity_id
_entity_poly.type
_entity_poly.pdbx_seq_one_letter_code
_entity_poly.pdbx_strand_id
1 'polypeptide(L)'
;MDNKNKEIIETDLILIGGGHSHLNVLKAFIMNPIKNLRITLVSDVYQTPYSGMLPGFIESRFTLDEILIDLYKLSSIGNFRFIKSTVKGIRGKKQLIELENRPPIHYDFLSINIGIINDKTKIIGADKYALTLKPISKINYTELTNKLENKTIGIIGAGPAGVEVALALK
;
A
#
# COMPACT_ATOMS: atom_id res chain seq x y z
N MET A 1 21.94 35.39 -12.50
CA MET A 1 20.48 35.13 -12.46
C MET A 1 20.28 33.80 -13.11
N ASP A 2 20.24 32.72 -12.30
CA ASP A 2 20.08 31.35 -12.79
C ASP A 2 18.67 31.16 -13.35
N ASN A 3 18.60 31.05 -14.66
CA ASN A 3 17.41 30.62 -15.38
C ASN A 3 17.26 29.10 -15.11
N LYS A 4 16.73 28.73 -13.92
CA LYS A 4 16.29 27.34 -13.68
C LYS A 4 15.26 27.02 -14.75
N ASN A 5 15.63 26.24 -15.74
CA ASN A 5 14.73 25.64 -16.72
C ASN A 5 13.57 25.03 -15.96
N LYS A 6 12.43 25.69 -15.99
CA LYS A 6 11.19 25.18 -15.41
C LYS A 6 10.81 23.99 -16.28
N GLU A 7 11.03 22.78 -15.79
CA GLU A 7 10.58 21.57 -16.50
C GLU A 7 9.08 21.71 -16.77
N ILE A 8 8.73 21.67 -18.04
CA ILE A 8 7.34 21.73 -18.48
C ILE A 8 6.76 20.31 -18.23
N ILE A 9 5.83 20.20 -17.29
CA ILE A 9 5.11 18.96 -17.07
C ILE A 9 4.03 18.84 -18.14
N GLU A 10 4.08 17.80 -18.93
CA GLU A 10 3.15 17.51 -20.03
C GLU A 10 2.17 16.40 -19.68
N THR A 11 2.54 15.52 -18.76
CA THR A 11 1.75 14.34 -18.41
C THR A 11 1.73 14.12 -16.89
N ASP A 12 0.54 13.88 -16.36
CA ASP A 12 0.29 13.51 -14.97
C ASP A 12 -0.08 12.05 -14.82
N LEU A 13 0.80 11.26 -14.20
CA LEU A 13 0.51 9.90 -13.75
C LEU A 13 0.19 9.89 -12.26
N ILE A 14 -1.02 9.46 -11.91
CA ILE A 14 -1.40 9.27 -10.51
C ILE A 14 -1.45 7.79 -10.16
N LEU A 15 -0.77 7.42 -9.08
CA LEU A 15 -0.79 6.11 -8.46
C LEU A 15 -1.56 6.17 -7.15
N ILE A 16 -2.72 5.49 -7.05
CA ILE A 16 -3.51 5.42 -5.81
C ILE A 16 -3.16 4.16 -5.06
N GLY A 17 -2.64 4.31 -3.85
CA GLY A 17 -2.22 3.24 -2.95
C GLY A 17 -0.76 2.82 -3.09
N GLY A 18 -0.16 2.46 -1.96
CA GLY A 18 1.23 1.99 -1.86
C GLY A 18 1.37 0.47 -1.99
N GLY A 19 0.52 -0.19 -2.78
CA GLY A 19 0.59 -1.63 -2.97
C GLY A 19 1.83 -2.08 -3.74
N HIS A 20 2.11 -3.39 -3.69
CA HIS A 20 3.32 -4.01 -4.27
C HIS A 20 3.58 -3.64 -5.74
N SER A 21 2.53 -3.62 -6.58
CA SER A 21 2.69 -3.28 -7.99
C SER A 21 3.16 -1.84 -8.18
N HIS A 22 2.65 -0.89 -7.39
CA HIS A 22 3.09 0.50 -7.47
C HIS A 22 4.53 0.69 -6.97
N LEU A 23 4.98 -0.09 -5.99
CA LEU A 23 6.38 -0.06 -5.54
C LEU A 23 7.33 -0.43 -6.69
N ASN A 24 6.99 -1.46 -7.47
CA ASN A 24 7.75 -1.86 -8.64
C ASN A 24 7.71 -0.81 -9.75
N VAL A 25 6.56 -0.18 -9.98
CA VAL A 25 6.40 0.94 -10.92
C VAL A 25 7.28 2.12 -10.52
N LEU A 26 7.22 2.54 -9.25
CA LEU A 26 8.05 3.64 -8.74
C LEU A 26 9.54 3.31 -8.87
N LYS A 27 9.97 2.09 -8.52
CA LYS A 27 11.34 1.63 -8.70
C LYS A 27 11.77 1.70 -10.17
N ALA A 28 10.92 1.29 -11.11
CA ALA A 28 11.22 1.35 -12.53
C ALA A 28 11.42 2.79 -13.02
N PHE A 29 10.61 3.75 -12.57
CA PHE A 29 10.75 5.16 -12.91
C PHE A 29 11.94 5.84 -12.21
N ILE A 30 12.36 5.38 -11.04
CA ILE A 30 13.61 5.82 -10.40
C ILE A 30 14.81 5.43 -11.28
N MET A 31 14.80 4.20 -11.79
CA MET A 31 15.91 3.69 -12.61
C MET A 31 15.89 4.26 -14.03
N ASN A 32 14.71 4.54 -14.58
CA ASN A 32 14.51 5.01 -15.95
C ASN A 32 13.53 6.19 -15.96
N PRO A 33 13.95 7.40 -15.54
CA PRO A 33 13.08 8.56 -15.47
C PRO A 33 12.61 8.99 -16.87
N ILE A 34 11.34 9.38 -16.95
CA ILE A 34 10.74 9.92 -18.18
C ILE A 34 10.64 11.45 -18.03
N LYS A 35 11.15 12.16 -19.02
CA LYS A 35 11.07 13.62 -19.08
C LYS A 35 9.61 14.07 -19.18
N ASN A 36 9.30 15.23 -18.60
CA ASN A 36 7.99 15.88 -18.65
C ASN A 36 6.84 15.06 -18.01
N LEU A 37 7.15 13.95 -17.33
CA LEU A 37 6.20 13.13 -16.60
C LEU A 37 6.23 13.49 -15.11
N ARG A 38 5.10 13.94 -14.59
CA ARG A 38 4.91 14.09 -13.15
C ARG A 38 4.24 12.85 -12.56
N ILE A 39 4.91 12.18 -11.64
CA ILE A 39 4.35 11.03 -10.93
C ILE A 39 3.88 11.49 -9.55
N THR A 40 2.64 11.18 -9.21
CA THR A 40 2.06 11.46 -7.89
C THR A 40 1.59 10.16 -7.25
N LEU A 41 2.16 9.81 -6.11
CA LEU A 41 1.68 8.73 -5.26
C LEU A 41 0.71 9.29 -4.23
N VAL A 42 -0.52 8.76 -4.20
CA VAL A 42 -1.55 9.09 -3.21
C VAL A 42 -1.76 7.89 -2.31
N SER A 43 -1.58 8.05 -1.01
CA SER A 43 -1.79 6.99 -0.02
C SER A 43 -2.35 7.57 1.28
N ASP A 44 -3.16 6.80 1.98
CA ASP A 44 -3.69 7.11 3.31
C ASP A 44 -2.70 6.82 4.45
N VAL A 45 -1.53 6.23 4.12
CA VAL A 45 -0.45 5.92 5.06
C VAL A 45 0.89 6.41 4.53
N TYR A 46 1.83 6.72 5.42
CA TYR A 46 3.22 7.02 5.05
C TYR A 46 4.06 5.76 4.84
N GLN A 47 3.72 4.70 5.56
CA GLN A 47 4.44 3.43 5.51
C GLN A 47 3.44 2.31 5.19
N THR A 48 3.86 1.37 4.38
CA THR A 48 3.06 0.20 4.04
C THR A 48 3.85 -1.08 4.27
N PRO A 49 3.28 -2.10 4.90
CA PRO A 49 3.96 -3.38 5.05
C PRO A 49 4.05 -4.10 3.71
N TYR A 50 5.19 -4.72 3.44
CA TYR A 50 5.36 -5.57 2.29
C TYR A 50 4.70 -6.93 2.54
N SER A 51 3.58 -7.21 1.90
CA SER A 51 2.76 -8.39 2.19
C SER A 51 3.47 -9.73 1.99
N GLY A 52 4.44 -9.80 1.08
CA GLY A 52 5.24 -11.00 0.85
C GLY A 52 6.21 -11.34 2.00
N MET A 53 6.49 -10.40 2.90
CA MET A 53 7.33 -10.64 4.08
C MET A 53 6.52 -10.94 5.35
N LEU A 54 5.19 -10.89 5.29
CA LEU A 54 4.34 -11.15 6.46
C LEU A 54 4.54 -12.55 7.06
N PRO A 55 4.66 -13.63 6.28
CA PRO A 55 4.97 -14.95 6.85
C PRO A 55 6.29 -14.95 7.63
N GLY A 56 7.34 -14.36 7.08
CA GLY A 56 8.63 -14.25 7.76
C GLY A 56 8.60 -13.37 9.03
N PHE A 57 7.71 -12.37 9.07
CA PHE A 57 7.46 -11.62 10.30
C PHE A 57 6.76 -12.51 11.35
N ILE A 58 5.79 -13.30 10.97
CA ILE A 58 5.10 -14.26 11.87
C ILE A 58 6.08 -15.28 12.44
N GLU A 59 7.03 -15.76 11.62
CA GLU A 59 8.12 -16.65 12.04
C GLU A 59 9.19 -15.96 12.89
N SER A 60 9.07 -14.67 13.19
CA SER A 60 10.10 -13.85 13.85
C SER A 60 11.44 -13.77 13.09
N ARG A 61 11.42 -14.05 11.77
CA ARG A 61 12.59 -13.92 10.88
C ARG A 61 12.87 -12.47 10.53
N PHE A 62 11.82 -11.65 10.47
CA PHE A 62 11.89 -10.22 10.21
C PHE A 62 11.22 -9.44 11.34
N THR A 63 11.78 -8.29 11.65
CA THR A 63 11.15 -7.29 12.52
C THR A 63 10.08 -6.50 11.76
N LEU A 64 9.24 -5.77 12.48
CA LEU A 64 8.24 -4.90 11.86
C LEU A 64 8.89 -3.85 10.95
N ASP A 65 9.98 -3.23 11.41
CA ASP A 65 10.67 -2.18 10.65
C ASP A 65 11.25 -2.71 9.32
N GLU A 66 11.70 -3.96 9.29
CA GLU A 66 12.23 -4.58 8.07
C GLU A 66 11.15 -4.86 7.01
N ILE A 67 9.91 -5.07 7.43
CA ILE A 67 8.81 -5.30 6.50
C ILE A 67 8.08 -4.01 6.08
N LEU A 68 8.34 -2.87 6.73
CA LEU A 68 7.73 -1.58 6.43
C LEU A 68 8.48 -0.85 5.32
N ILE A 69 7.75 -0.43 4.30
CA ILE A 69 8.26 0.41 3.23
C ILE A 69 7.79 1.84 3.45
N ASP A 70 8.72 2.76 3.57
CA ASP A 70 8.47 4.19 3.69
C ASP A 70 8.18 4.79 2.30
N LEU A 71 6.90 5.06 2.04
CA LEU A 71 6.41 5.59 0.77
C LEU A 71 6.85 7.04 0.54
N TYR A 72 6.95 7.82 1.61
CA TYR A 72 7.42 9.20 1.52
C TYR A 72 8.89 9.26 1.14
N LYS A 73 9.73 8.47 1.82
CA LYS A 73 11.16 8.36 1.51
C LYS A 73 11.39 7.85 0.08
N LEU A 74 10.64 6.83 -0.34
CA LEU A 74 10.71 6.30 -1.71
C LEU A 74 10.35 7.36 -2.74
N SER A 75 9.28 8.12 -2.49
CA SER A 75 8.86 9.21 -3.36
C SER A 75 9.91 10.32 -3.43
N SER A 76 10.57 10.65 -2.31
CA SER A 76 11.64 11.65 -2.28
C SER A 76 12.87 11.21 -3.08
N ILE A 77 13.25 9.93 -3.01
CA ILE A 77 14.37 9.38 -3.80
C ILE A 77 14.09 9.48 -5.31
N GLY A 78 12.84 9.22 -5.72
CA GLY A 78 12.44 9.28 -7.12
C GLY A 78 12.04 10.67 -7.61
N ASN A 79 12.11 11.70 -6.75
CA ASN A 79 11.57 13.04 -7.03
C ASN A 79 10.09 13.00 -7.45
N PHE A 80 9.32 12.09 -6.85
CA PHE A 80 7.88 11.97 -7.06
C PHE A 80 7.11 12.81 -6.05
N ARG A 81 5.95 13.29 -6.47
CA ARG A 81 5.03 13.96 -5.56
C ARG A 81 4.33 12.92 -4.67
N PHE A 82 4.39 13.09 -3.36
CA PHE A 82 3.63 12.27 -2.40
C PHE A 82 2.48 13.08 -1.80
N ILE A 83 1.28 12.51 -1.81
CA ILE A 83 0.10 13.10 -1.16
C ILE A 83 -0.46 12.09 -0.16
N LYS A 84 -0.34 12.42 1.12
CA LYS A 84 -1.05 11.68 2.16
C LYS A 84 -2.50 12.11 2.19
N SER A 85 -3.38 11.26 1.68
CA SER A 85 -4.84 11.48 1.68
C SER A 85 -5.57 10.19 1.33
N THR A 86 -6.82 10.10 1.80
CA THR A 86 -7.78 9.11 1.33
C THR A 86 -8.41 9.59 0.02
N VAL A 87 -8.49 8.72 -0.98
CA VAL A 87 -9.26 8.99 -2.20
C VAL A 87 -10.72 8.62 -1.94
N LYS A 88 -11.63 9.58 -2.12
CA LYS A 88 -13.08 9.43 -1.90
C LYS A 88 -13.83 9.06 -3.17
N GLY A 89 -13.32 9.47 -4.33
CA GLY A 89 -13.98 9.22 -5.59
C GLY A 89 -13.10 9.47 -6.80
N ILE A 90 -13.56 8.98 -7.95
CA ILE A 90 -12.93 9.16 -9.25
C ILE A 90 -13.99 9.66 -10.23
N ARG A 91 -13.74 10.82 -10.83
CA ARG A 91 -14.57 11.38 -11.91
C ARG A 91 -13.91 11.10 -13.25
N GLY A 92 -14.07 9.88 -13.78
CA GLY A 92 -13.37 9.42 -14.98
C GLY A 92 -13.55 10.34 -16.20
N LYS A 93 -14.78 10.80 -16.49
CA LYS A 93 -15.04 11.73 -17.61
C LYS A 93 -14.32 13.07 -17.49
N LYS A 94 -13.98 13.51 -16.26
CA LYS A 94 -13.29 14.77 -15.99
C LYS A 94 -11.81 14.55 -15.68
N GLN A 95 -11.34 13.30 -15.65
CA GLN A 95 -9.98 12.92 -15.28
C GLN A 95 -9.55 13.52 -13.92
N LEU A 96 -10.45 13.46 -12.92
CA LEU A 96 -10.21 13.99 -11.59
C LEU A 96 -10.33 12.90 -10.53
N ILE A 97 -9.45 12.92 -9.53
CA ILE A 97 -9.62 12.20 -8.28
C ILE A 97 -10.04 13.15 -7.16
N GLU A 98 -10.99 12.72 -6.34
CA GLU A 98 -11.47 13.44 -5.17
C GLU A 98 -10.71 12.97 -3.94
N LEU A 99 -10.11 13.91 -3.24
CA LEU A 99 -9.31 13.65 -2.04
C LEU A 99 -10.07 14.10 -0.79
N GLU A 100 -9.84 13.38 0.31
CA GLU A 100 -10.37 13.79 1.60
C GLU A 100 -9.70 15.08 2.07
N ASN A 101 -10.53 16.09 2.40
CA ASN A 101 -10.11 17.40 2.92
C ASN A 101 -9.07 18.14 2.04
N ARG A 102 -9.07 17.89 0.73
CA ARG A 102 -8.20 18.56 -0.24
C ARG A 102 -8.96 18.81 -1.55
N PRO A 103 -8.54 19.80 -2.35
CA PRO A 103 -9.06 19.99 -3.70
C PRO A 103 -8.84 18.73 -4.56
N PRO A 104 -9.74 18.46 -5.52
CA PRO A 104 -9.52 17.40 -6.51
C PRO A 104 -8.25 17.66 -7.32
N ILE A 105 -7.61 16.59 -7.79
CA ILE A 105 -6.44 16.68 -8.66
C ILE A 105 -6.70 15.99 -9.99
N HIS A 106 -6.15 16.55 -11.06
CA HIS A 106 -6.24 16.03 -12.41
C HIS A 106 -5.22 14.92 -12.65
N TYR A 107 -5.53 14.01 -13.57
CA TYR A 107 -4.62 13.00 -14.08
C TYR A 107 -4.83 12.79 -15.59
N ASP A 108 -3.75 12.46 -16.30
CA ASP A 108 -3.81 11.92 -17.65
C ASP A 108 -3.87 10.40 -17.60
N PHE A 109 -3.08 9.81 -16.70
CA PHE A 109 -3.08 8.37 -16.42
C PHE A 109 -3.31 8.10 -14.94
N LEU A 110 -4.13 7.08 -14.66
CA LEU A 110 -4.48 6.67 -13.31
C LEU A 110 -4.25 5.18 -13.14
N SER A 111 -3.53 4.81 -12.10
CA SER A 111 -3.37 3.42 -11.66
C SER A 111 -3.84 3.26 -10.22
N ILE A 112 -4.48 2.13 -9.91
CA ILE A 112 -5.07 1.86 -8.59
C ILE A 112 -4.50 0.55 -8.06
N ASN A 113 -3.83 0.62 -6.91
CA ASN A 113 -3.29 -0.54 -6.20
C ASN A 113 -3.46 -0.36 -4.68
N ILE A 114 -4.71 -0.41 -4.24
CA ILE A 114 -5.13 -0.17 -2.85
C ILE A 114 -5.24 -1.45 -2.00
N GLY A 115 -4.91 -2.61 -2.58
CA GLY A 115 -5.06 -3.90 -1.91
C GLY A 115 -6.51 -4.40 -1.87
N ILE A 116 -6.77 -5.31 -0.94
CA ILE A 116 -8.09 -5.94 -0.73
C ILE A 116 -8.49 -5.87 0.73
N ILE A 117 -9.77 -6.05 0.99
CA ILE A 117 -10.36 -6.16 2.33
C ILE A 117 -11.00 -7.55 2.45
N ASN A 118 -10.78 -8.23 3.58
CA ASN A 118 -11.52 -9.44 3.88
C ASN A 118 -12.94 -9.08 4.34
N ASP A 119 -13.94 -9.66 3.67
CA ASP A 119 -15.33 -9.52 4.08
C ASP A 119 -15.64 -10.50 5.22
N LYS A 120 -15.68 -9.98 6.44
CA LYS A 120 -15.98 -10.76 7.65
C LYS A 120 -17.48 -11.03 7.82
N THR A 121 -18.34 -10.29 7.13
CA THR A 121 -19.80 -10.35 7.36
C THR A 121 -20.42 -11.67 6.94
N LYS A 122 -19.76 -12.41 6.06
CA LYS A 122 -20.20 -13.70 5.56
C LYS A 122 -19.95 -14.88 6.49
N ILE A 123 -19.21 -14.65 7.59
CA ILE A 123 -18.87 -15.71 8.56
C ILE A 123 -19.33 -15.25 9.93
N ILE A 124 -20.27 -15.97 10.51
CA ILE A 124 -20.85 -15.65 11.84
C ILE A 124 -19.75 -15.61 12.88
N GLY A 125 -19.63 -14.49 13.60
CA GLY A 125 -18.65 -14.28 14.67
C GLY A 125 -17.25 -13.86 14.17
N ALA A 126 -16.98 -13.81 12.85
CA ALA A 126 -15.66 -13.45 12.36
C ALA A 126 -15.28 -11.99 12.64
N ASP A 127 -16.25 -11.10 12.73
CA ASP A 127 -16.06 -9.71 13.14
C ASP A 127 -15.46 -9.58 14.54
N LYS A 128 -15.87 -10.46 15.46
CA LYS A 128 -15.48 -10.46 16.87
C LYS A 128 -14.25 -11.33 17.15
N TYR A 129 -14.14 -12.49 16.52
CA TYR A 129 -13.18 -13.52 16.91
C TYR A 129 -12.04 -13.74 15.91
N ALA A 130 -12.18 -13.31 14.65
CA ALA A 130 -11.15 -13.53 13.65
C ALA A 130 -10.19 -12.33 13.50
N LEU A 131 -8.88 -12.61 13.53
CA LEU A 131 -7.87 -11.68 13.05
C LEU A 131 -7.84 -11.72 11.53
N THR A 132 -7.89 -10.56 10.89
CA THR A 132 -7.76 -10.49 9.43
C THR A 132 -6.37 -10.02 9.04
N LEU A 133 -5.83 -10.63 7.97
CA LEU A 133 -4.54 -10.22 7.40
C LEU A 133 -4.69 -9.20 6.27
N LYS A 134 -5.90 -8.76 5.99
CA LYS A 134 -6.21 -7.72 4.99
C LYS A 134 -7.28 -6.76 5.51
N PRO A 135 -7.12 -5.45 5.33
CA PRO A 135 -5.97 -4.80 4.66
C PRO A 135 -4.71 -4.85 5.54
N ILE A 136 -3.58 -5.08 4.90
CA ILE A 136 -2.30 -5.30 5.61
C ILE A 136 -1.86 -4.07 6.42
N SER A 137 -2.20 -2.87 5.99
CA SER A 137 -1.90 -1.61 6.68
C SER A 137 -2.66 -1.42 8.01
N LYS A 138 -3.69 -2.25 8.27
CA LYS A 138 -4.52 -2.20 9.49
C LYS A 138 -4.27 -3.37 10.45
N ILE A 139 -3.31 -4.21 10.17
CA ILE A 139 -2.94 -5.30 11.08
C ILE A 139 -2.33 -4.69 12.34
N ASN A 140 -2.84 -5.12 13.50
CA ASN A 140 -2.16 -4.89 14.77
C ASN A 140 -1.08 -5.96 14.94
N TYR A 141 0.15 -5.64 14.56
CA TYR A 141 1.27 -6.59 14.54
C TYR A 141 1.65 -7.08 15.94
N THR A 142 1.58 -6.21 16.95
CA THR A 142 1.84 -6.60 18.35
C THR A 142 0.77 -7.57 18.86
N GLU A 143 -0.49 -7.32 18.52
CA GLU A 143 -1.60 -8.23 18.87
C GLU A 143 -1.47 -9.56 18.14
N LEU A 144 -1.06 -9.54 16.88
CA LEU A 144 -0.86 -10.74 16.09
C LEU A 144 0.17 -11.67 16.74
N THR A 145 1.34 -11.16 17.08
CA THR A 145 2.40 -11.95 17.71
C THR A 145 2.03 -12.45 19.11
N ASN A 146 1.52 -11.57 19.97
CA ASN A 146 1.16 -11.91 21.36
C ASN A 146 0.00 -12.92 21.47
N LYS A 147 -0.92 -12.92 20.51
CA LYS A 147 -2.09 -13.84 20.54
C LYS A 147 -1.79 -15.22 19.99
N LEU A 148 -0.66 -15.42 19.34
CA LEU A 148 -0.36 -16.69 18.66
C LEU A 148 0.40 -17.69 19.54
N GLU A 149 1.12 -17.21 20.56
CA GLU A 149 1.91 -18.09 21.43
C GLU A 149 1.04 -19.05 22.23
N ASN A 150 1.41 -20.33 22.22
CA ASN A 150 0.77 -21.41 22.99
C ASN A 150 -0.75 -21.53 22.77
N LYS A 151 -1.23 -21.25 21.57
CA LYS A 151 -2.65 -21.34 21.19
C LYS A 151 -2.89 -22.35 20.09
N THR A 152 -4.07 -22.91 20.08
CA THR A 152 -4.60 -23.61 18.92
C THR A 152 -5.14 -22.59 17.93
N ILE A 153 -4.60 -22.54 16.73
CA ILE A 153 -4.93 -21.54 15.72
C ILE A 153 -5.70 -22.19 14.58
N GLY A 154 -6.88 -21.69 14.30
CA GLY A 154 -7.67 -22.04 13.13
C GLY A 154 -7.40 -21.04 11.99
N ILE A 155 -7.08 -21.53 10.80
CA ILE A 155 -6.91 -20.68 9.60
C ILE A 155 -8.12 -20.88 8.70
N ILE A 156 -8.81 -19.77 8.40
CA ILE A 156 -9.96 -19.79 7.51
C ILE A 156 -9.52 -19.32 6.14
N GLY A 157 -9.50 -20.27 5.20
CA GLY A 157 -9.09 -20.06 3.81
C GLY A 157 -7.79 -20.77 3.46
N ALA A 158 -7.85 -21.60 2.44
CA ALA A 158 -6.72 -22.40 1.92
C ALA A 158 -6.11 -21.81 0.64
N GLY A 159 -6.25 -20.50 0.44
CA GLY A 159 -5.53 -19.80 -0.62
C GLY A 159 -4.03 -19.64 -0.30
N PRO A 160 -3.21 -19.11 -1.22
CA PRO A 160 -1.76 -18.98 -1.02
C PRO A 160 -1.38 -18.35 0.31
N ALA A 161 -2.01 -17.23 0.67
CA ALA A 161 -1.74 -16.54 1.94
C ALA A 161 -2.06 -17.40 3.17
N GLY A 162 -3.16 -18.18 3.14
CA GLY A 162 -3.53 -19.07 4.25
C GLY A 162 -2.52 -20.20 4.42
N VAL A 163 -2.04 -20.76 3.33
CA VAL A 163 -0.99 -21.82 3.35
C VAL A 163 0.34 -21.26 3.87
N GLU A 164 0.78 -20.09 3.38
CA GLU A 164 2.01 -19.43 3.82
C GLU A 164 1.97 -19.10 5.31
N VAL A 165 0.85 -18.57 5.81
CA VAL A 165 0.68 -18.29 7.23
C VAL A 165 0.64 -19.58 8.06
N ALA A 166 -0.01 -20.64 7.58
CA ALA A 166 -0.02 -21.93 8.28
C ALA A 166 1.39 -22.51 8.44
N LEU A 167 2.22 -22.39 7.41
CA LEU A 167 3.63 -22.81 7.46
C LEU A 167 4.47 -21.95 8.39
N ALA A 168 4.20 -20.63 8.41
CA ALA A 168 4.91 -19.69 9.27
C ALA A 168 4.59 -19.83 10.76
N LEU A 169 3.45 -20.44 11.10
CA LEU A 169 3.01 -20.69 12.47
C LEU A 169 3.48 -22.04 13.03
N LYS A 170 4.18 -22.85 12.25
CA LYS A 170 4.69 -24.16 12.64
C LYS A 170 6.00 -24.06 13.40
#